data_dd83b67b7279659c5672d94a21e8134f
#
_entry.id   dd83b67b7279659c5672d94a21e8134f
#
_cell.length_a   1.000
_cell.length_b   1.000
_cell.length_c   1.000
_cell.angle_alpha   90.00
_cell.angle_beta   90.00
_cell.angle_gamma   90.00
#
_symmetry.space_group_name_H-M   'P 1'
#
loop_
_entity.id
_entity.type
_entity.pdbx_description
1 polymer ?
#
loop_
_entity_poly.entity_id
_entity_poly.type
_entity_poly.pdbx_seq_one_letter_code
_entity_poly.pdbx_strand_id
1 'polypeptide(L)'
;MSLIMDVVYNHVYDADSFAFEKIVPGYFYRLDEQKQRTDGTFCGNDVASERAMVRRFIKHSVKQWVNLYGFDGFRFDLMGILDIQTMNELAEELKASYPNIYLYGEGWKMATGLDSELLAHQYKAAELNDYGFFSDNFRDTIKETILNKQRLTGSEWTSSMANILTANVGLETASHFQSPQQAINYTECHDNATVFDYFKMEDPNISPKERLASARLALHLVLLAQGVPFLHSGQEFFRHKDLLDNSYNIPDTINRLDWQSLLNYEEDVDFIRELISFRKEHPLLSLESREEILEACQVEWLNDSLVRYQISQQDEQMTILINFGSKDQTYQNELGQEVFLSYPAISSDKAIAPLADNYVIPAKQVLVLK
;
A
#
# COMPACT_ATOMS: atom_id res chain seq x y z
N MET A 1 -17.72 3.80 -10.10
CA MET A 1 -16.26 3.65 -10.03
C MET A 1 -15.68 5.05 -10.00
N SER A 2 -14.81 5.33 -9.03
CA SER A 2 -14.11 6.61 -8.94
C SER A 2 -12.83 6.59 -9.76
N LEU A 3 -12.47 7.74 -10.34
CA LEU A 3 -11.25 7.92 -11.13
C LEU A 3 -10.25 8.78 -10.38
N ILE A 4 -9.04 8.27 -10.20
CA ILE A 4 -7.93 8.97 -9.57
C ILE A 4 -6.87 9.24 -10.63
N MET A 5 -6.45 10.51 -10.72
CA MET A 5 -5.41 10.91 -11.66
C MET A 5 -4.04 10.86 -10.99
N ASP A 6 -3.09 10.21 -11.66
CA ASP A 6 -1.69 10.25 -11.27
C ASP A 6 -1.05 11.54 -11.82
N VAL A 7 -0.45 12.34 -10.95
CA VAL A 7 0.06 13.67 -11.30
C VAL A 7 1.51 13.86 -10.86
N VAL A 8 2.31 14.46 -11.75
CA VAL A 8 3.72 14.75 -11.55
C VAL A 8 3.91 16.26 -11.43
N TYR A 9 4.10 16.76 -10.20
CA TYR A 9 4.38 18.16 -9.92
C TYR A 9 5.74 18.37 -9.24
N ASN A 10 6.49 17.31 -9.03
CA ASN A 10 7.77 17.30 -8.32
C ASN A 10 8.97 17.61 -9.22
N HIS A 11 8.89 17.31 -10.52
CA HIS A 11 9.93 17.60 -11.52
C HIS A 11 9.33 17.85 -12.90
N VAL A 12 10.16 18.19 -13.86
CA VAL A 12 9.85 18.22 -15.30
C VAL A 12 10.90 17.43 -16.07
N TYR A 13 10.53 16.92 -17.24
CA TYR A 13 11.41 16.08 -18.06
C TYR A 13 12.71 16.78 -18.46
N ASP A 14 12.63 18.05 -18.91
CA ASP A 14 13.80 18.88 -19.26
C ASP A 14 13.57 20.32 -18.79
N ALA A 15 14.21 20.69 -17.70
CA ALA A 15 14.05 21.99 -17.09
C ALA A 15 14.54 23.15 -17.99
N ASP A 16 15.54 22.93 -18.85
CA ASP A 16 16.11 23.99 -19.69
C ASP A 16 15.18 24.35 -20.86
N SER A 17 14.48 23.38 -21.41
CA SER A 17 13.54 23.60 -22.51
C SER A 17 12.13 23.96 -22.06
N PHE A 18 11.81 23.72 -20.77
CA PHE A 18 10.46 23.93 -20.23
C PHE A 18 10.12 25.43 -20.14
N ALA A 19 8.85 25.75 -20.38
CA ALA A 19 8.38 27.13 -20.48
C ALA A 19 8.66 27.96 -19.21
N PHE A 20 8.58 27.38 -18.05
CA PHE A 20 8.75 28.08 -16.77
C PHE A 20 10.14 28.70 -16.62
N GLU A 21 11.18 27.98 -17.01
CA GLU A 21 12.56 28.51 -16.93
C GLU A 21 12.78 29.64 -17.94
N LYS A 22 12.12 29.57 -19.11
CA LYS A 22 12.18 30.62 -20.12
C LYS A 22 11.42 31.90 -19.75
N ILE A 23 10.31 31.76 -19.00
CA ILE A 23 9.48 32.89 -18.58
C ILE A 23 10.06 33.58 -17.34
N VAL A 24 10.45 32.80 -16.33
CA VAL A 24 11.03 33.32 -15.08
C VAL A 24 12.24 32.46 -14.67
N PRO A 25 13.43 32.74 -15.24
CA PRO A 25 14.63 31.94 -14.97
C PRO A 25 14.95 31.86 -13.47
N GLY A 26 15.28 30.65 -13.00
CA GLY A 26 15.66 30.37 -11.60
C GLY A 26 14.52 30.45 -10.58
N TYR A 27 13.25 30.55 -11.02
CA TYR A 27 12.14 30.65 -10.08
C TYR A 27 11.43 29.33 -9.81
N PHE A 28 11.23 28.48 -10.81
CA PHE A 28 10.39 27.30 -10.69
C PHE A 28 11.09 26.08 -10.07
N TYR A 29 12.43 26.06 -10.07
CA TYR A 29 13.20 24.94 -9.57
C TYR A 29 13.96 25.32 -8.32
N ARG A 30 14.17 24.34 -7.43
CA ARG A 30 15.01 24.50 -6.24
C ARG A 30 16.46 24.61 -6.67
N LEU A 31 17.18 25.48 -6.01
CA LEU A 31 18.60 25.73 -6.23
C LEU A 31 19.36 25.52 -4.93
N ASP A 32 20.55 24.98 -5.03
CA ASP A 32 21.50 24.90 -3.94
C ASP A 32 22.17 26.26 -3.66
N GLU A 33 23.08 26.31 -2.70
CA GLU A 33 23.86 27.51 -2.35
C GLU A 33 24.73 28.03 -3.50
N GLN A 34 25.12 27.15 -4.43
CA GLN A 34 25.91 27.46 -5.62
C GLN A 34 25.02 27.86 -6.82
N LYS A 35 23.69 27.98 -6.61
CA LYS A 35 22.68 28.27 -7.63
C LYS A 35 22.56 27.21 -8.72
N GLN A 36 22.98 25.98 -8.42
CA GLN A 36 22.69 24.84 -9.27
C GLN A 36 21.35 24.22 -8.88
N ARG A 37 20.63 23.64 -9.85
CA ARG A 37 19.39 22.92 -9.56
C ARG A 37 19.65 21.73 -8.66
N THR A 38 18.81 21.54 -7.67
CA THR A 38 18.82 20.31 -6.87
C THR A 38 18.15 19.18 -7.65
N ASP A 39 18.49 17.94 -7.31
CA ASP A 39 18.01 16.74 -7.98
C ASP A 39 17.67 15.66 -6.93
N GLY A 40 16.79 15.99 -6.00
CA GLY A 40 16.28 15.05 -5.01
C GLY A 40 15.29 14.05 -5.60
N THR A 41 14.70 14.37 -6.76
CA THR A 41 13.83 13.48 -7.53
C THR A 41 14.59 12.41 -8.32
N PHE A 42 15.91 12.58 -8.52
CA PHE A 42 16.73 11.78 -9.45
C PHE A 42 16.27 11.85 -10.91
N CYS A 43 15.54 12.94 -11.25
CA CYS A 43 15.04 13.21 -12.59
C CYS A 43 15.65 14.51 -13.20
N GLY A 44 16.73 15.01 -12.60
CA GLY A 44 17.49 16.16 -13.07
C GLY A 44 17.03 17.52 -12.54
N ASN A 45 15.94 17.59 -11.80
CA ASN A 45 15.46 18.83 -11.18
C ASN A 45 14.38 18.58 -10.13
N ASP A 46 14.24 19.52 -9.17
CA ASP A 46 13.18 19.58 -8.17
C ASP A 46 12.37 20.85 -8.36
N VAL A 47 11.05 20.72 -8.48
CA VAL A 47 10.13 21.86 -8.55
C VAL A 47 10.03 22.52 -7.17
N ALA A 48 10.17 23.85 -7.11
CA ALA A 48 10.10 24.65 -5.89
C ALA A 48 8.65 24.95 -5.50
N SER A 49 7.92 23.91 -5.06
CA SER A 49 6.49 24.01 -4.72
C SER A 49 6.19 25.04 -3.61
N GLU A 50 7.15 25.30 -2.73
CA GLU A 50 7.06 26.30 -1.67
C GLU A 50 6.96 27.76 -2.17
N ARG A 51 7.28 28.01 -3.43
CA ARG A 51 7.21 29.37 -4.01
C ARG A 51 5.79 29.71 -4.43
N ALA A 52 5.35 30.92 -4.10
CA ALA A 52 3.95 31.35 -4.22
C ALA A 52 3.32 31.11 -5.61
N MET A 53 4.05 31.42 -6.71
CA MET A 53 3.52 31.22 -8.06
C MET A 53 3.53 29.76 -8.48
N VAL A 54 4.48 28.94 -8.01
CA VAL A 54 4.52 27.50 -8.25
C VAL A 54 3.37 26.83 -7.51
N ARG A 55 3.16 27.16 -6.24
CA ARG A 55 1.99 26.70 -5.45
C ARG A 55 0.68 27.04 -6.15
N ARG A 56 0.54 28.27 -6.59
CA ARG A 56 -0.64 28.70 -7.34
C ARG A 56 -0.84 27.88 -8.60
N PHE A 57 0.22 27.61 -9.35
CA PHE A 57 0.15 26.79 -10.56
C PHE A 57 -0.34 25.37 -10.24
N ILE A 58 0.25 24.71 -9.24
CA ILE A 58 -0.14 23.35 -8.83
C ILE A 58 -1.61 23.32 -8.43
N LYS A 59 -2.05 24.22 -7.54
CA LYS A 59 -3.44 24.30 -7.08
C LYS A 59 -4.42 24.53 -8.22
N HIS A 60 -4.12 25.45 -9.14
CA HIS A 60 -4.96 25.71 -10.31
C HIS A 60 -5.02 24.53 -11.27
N SER A 61 -3.90 23.87 -11.52
CA SER A 61 -3.83 22.71 -12.40
C SER A 61 -4.68 21.56 -11.88
N VAL A 62 -4.54 21.20 -10.59
CA VAL A 62 -5.34 20.13 -9.97
C VAL A 62 -6.84 20.47 -10.00
N LYS A 63 -7.22 21.71 -9.64
CA LYS A 63 -8.62 22.16 -9.72
C LYS A 63 -9.18 22.08 -11.15
N GLN A 64 -8.38 22.38 -12.14
CA GLN A 64 -8.80 22.30 -13.54
C GLN A 64 -9.13 20.86 -13.94
N TRP A 65 -8.34 19.88 -13.50
CA TRP A 65 -8.60 18.48 -13.76
C TRP A 65 -9.93 18.01 -13.15
N VAL A 66 -10.25 18.43 -11.92
CA VAL A 66 -11.55 18.14 -11.30
C VAL A 66 -12.68 18.85 -12.07
N ASN A 67 -12.55 20.14 -12.31
CA ASN A 67 -13.63 20.95 -12.90
C ASN A 67 -13.97 20.56 -14.34
N LEU A 68 -12.97 20.20 -15.15
CA LEU A 68 -13.16 19.89 -16.57
C LEU A 68 -13.42 18.42 -16.84
N TYR A 69 -12.83 17.53 -16.05
CA TYR A 69 -12.83 16.10 -16.33
C TYR A 69 -13.47 15.24 -15.24
N GLY A 70 -13.80 15.83 -14.09
CA GLY A 70 -14.53 15.13 -13.01
C GLY A 70 -13.74 14.03 -12.33
N PHE A 71 -12.43 14.22 -12.11
CA PHE A 71 -11.65 13.28 -11.32
C PHE A 71 -12.10 13.29 -9.86
N ASP A 72 -12.15 12.10 -9.25
CA ASP A 72 -12.58 11.90 -7.87
C ASP A 72 -11.41 11.96 -6.87
N GLY A 73 -10.16 12.02 -7.36
CA GLY A 73 -8.97 12.08 -6.52
C GLY A 73 -7.68 12.21 -7.30
N PHE A 74 -6.57 12.28 -6.55
CA PHE A 74 -5.22 12.41 -7.11
C PHE A 74 -4.21 11.56 -6.37
N ARG A 75 -3.35 10.89 -7.12
CA ARG A 75 -2.09 10.32 -6.65
C ARG A 75 -0.95 11.25 -7.03
N PHE A 76 -0.20 11.73 -6.05
CA PHE A 76 0.95 12.59 -6.26
C PHE A 76 2.23 11.77 -6.33
N ASP A 77 2.82 11.73 -7.50
CA ASP A 77 4.14 11.19 -7.74
C ASP A 77 5.17 11.91 -6.86
N LEU A 78 6.08 11.17 -6.21
CA LEU A 78 7.10 11.69 -5.29
C LEU A 78 6.57 12.85 -4.40
N MET A 79 5.39 12.67 -3.79
CA MET A 79 4.74 13.69 -2.94
C MET A 79 5.67 14.19 -1.85
N GLY A 80 6.57 13.33 -1.36
CA GLY A 80 7.53 13.65 -0.32
C GLY A 80 8.55 14.75 -0.68
N ILE A 81 8.62 15.16 -1.93
CA ILE A 81 9.46 16.31 -2.38
C ILE A 81 8.68 17.63 -2.36
N LEU A 82 7.35 17.59 -2.38
CA LEU A 82 6.51 18.79 -2.31
C LEU A 82 6.48 19.36 -0.88
N ASP A 83 6.21 20.63 -0.73
CA ASP A 83 6.14 21.24 0.60
C ASP A 83 4.76 21.05 1.26
N ILE A 84 4.75 20.92 2.58
CA ILE A 84 3.56 20.68 3.41
C ILE A 84 2.53 21.80 3.21
N GLN A 85 2.95 23.05 3.15
CA GLN A 85 2.03 24.19 3.01
C GLN A 85 1.25 24.12 1.69
N THR A 86 1.92 23.82 0.59
CA THR A 86 1.28 23.66 -0.72
C THR A 86 0.26 22.53 -0.69
N MET A 87 0.63 21.39 -0.10
CA MET A 87 -0.26 20.23 -0.01
C MET A 87 -1.48 20.54 0.86
N ASN A 88 -1.31 21.12 2.03
CA ASN A 88 -2.45 21.46 2.91
C ASN A 88 -3.38 22.50 2.29
N GLU A 89 -2.85 23.59 1.71
CA GLU A 89 -3.68 24.59 1.02
C GLU A 89 -4.45 23.97 -0.17
N LEU A 90 -3.83 23.03 -0.89
CA LEU A 90 -4.49 22.31 -1.98
C LEU A 90 -5.65 21.44 -1.46
N ALA A 91 -5.41 20.67 -0.41
CA ALA A 91 -6.43 19.81 0.20
C ALA A 91 -7.62 20.62 0.72
N GLU A 92 -7.35 21.71 1.47
CA GLU A 92 -8.38 22.60 2.00
C GLU A 92 -9.26 23.17 0.87
N GLU A 93 -8.63 23.69 -0.18
CA GLU A 93 -9.37 24.28 -1.31
C GLU A 93 -10.17 23.25 -2.11
N LEU A 94 -9.67 22.03 -2.27
CA LEU A 94 -10.38 20.96 -2.97
C LEU A 94 -11.56 20.46 -2.14
N LYS A 95 -11.34 20.14 -0.86
CA LYS A 95 -12.37 19.58 0.02
C LYS A 95 -13.50 20.58 0.31
N ALA A 96 -13.22 21.87 0.29
CA ALA A 96 -14.26 22.90 0.39
C ALA A 96 -15.31 22.81 -0.73
N SER A 97 -14.92 22.32 -1.92
CA SER A 97 -15.81 22.18 -3.08
C SER A 97 -16.18 20.71 -3.37
N TYR A 98 -15.32 19.79 -3.01
CA TYR A 98 -15.40 18.35 -3.27
C TYR A 98 -15.07 17.56 -2.01
N PRO A 99 -16.00 17.46 -1.02
CA PRO A 99 -15.71 16.87 0.30
C PRO A 99 -15.19 15.43 0.26
N ASN A 100 -15.58 14.66 -0.75
CA ASN A 100 -15.23 13.25 -0.91
C ASN A 100 -14.00 13.01 -1.81
N ILE A 101 -13.27 14.07 -2.21
CA ILE A 101 -12.08 13.92 -3.03
C ILE A 101 -11.00 13.16 -2.25
N TYR A 102 -10.40 12.16 -2.88
CA TYR A 102 -9.37 11.36 -2.25
C TYR A 102 -7.97 11.76 -2.73
N LEU A 103 -7.09 12.06 -1.78
CA LEU A 103 -5.73 12.53 -2.05
C LEU A 103 -4.72 11.58 -1.40
N TYR A 104 -3.73 11.15 -2.16
CA TYR A 104 -2.65 10.32 -1.64
C TYR A 104 -1.41 10.43 -2.52
N GLY A 105 -0.29 9.87 -2.09
CA GLY A 105 0.91 9.90 -2.91
C GLY A 105 2.08 9.13 -2.32
N GLU A 106 3.21 9.27 -2.98
CA GLU A 106 4.48 8.72 -2.56
C GLU A 106 5.17 9.67 -1.58
N GLY A 107 4.98 9.39 -0.31
CA GLY A 107 5.54 10.18 0.77
C GLY A 107 6.97 9.77 1.15
N TRP A 108 7.83 9.48 0.19
CA TRP A 108 9.22 9.10 0.48
C TRP A 108 9.99 10.26 1.09
N LYS A 109 10.78 10.01 2.13
CA LYS A 109 11.68 11.00 2.71
C LYS A 109 12.92 11.11 1.84
N MET A 110 12.99 12.16 1.03
CA MET A 110 14.05 12.40 0.05
C MET A 110 14.77 13.72 0.35
N ALA A 111 16.08 13.76 0.10
CA ALA A 111 16.85 14.98 0.25
C ALA A 111 16.66 15.89 -0.96
N THR A 112 16.42 17.17 -0.74
CA THR A 112 16.30 18.22 -1.76
C THR A 112 16.83 19.54 -1.23
N GLY A 113 16.76 20.62 -2.00
CA GLY A 113 17.16 21.96 -1.57
C GLY A 113 16.24 22.63 -0.55
N LEU A 114 15.22 21.93 -0.01
CA LEU A 114 14.35 22.40 1.05
C LEU A 114 14.57 21.57 2.32
N ASP A 115 14.38 22.21 3.49
CA ASP A 115 14.49 21.51 4.78
C ASP A 115 13.45 20.37 4.84
N SER A 116 13.91 19.19 5.27
CA SER A 116 13.07 18.01 5.44
C SER A 116 11.83 18.25 6.32
N GLU A 117 11.93 19.13 7.30
CA GLU A 117 10.79 19.48 8.18
C GLU A 117 9.63 20.17 7.44
N LEU A 118 9.90 20.72 6.26
CA LEU A 118 8.89 21.39 5.42
C LEU A 118 8.34 20.50 4.31
N LEU A 119 8.85 19.26 4.17
CA LEU A 119 8.52 18.35 3.08
C LEU A 119 7.35 17.43 3.45
N ALA A 120 6.48 17.14 2.47
CA ALA A 120 5.26 16.36 2.62
C ALA A 120 5.51 14.84 2.60
N HIS A 121 6.52 14.37 3.35
CA HIS A 121 6.83 12.96 3.45
C HIS A 121 6.01 12.25 4.54
N GLN A 122 5.91 10.93 4.47
CA GLN A 122 5.05 10.11 5.33
C GLN A 122 5.34 10.25 6.84
N TYR A 123 6.57 10.59 7.24
CA TYR A 123 6.89 10.86 8.66
C TYR A 123 6.33 12.20 9.18
N LYS A 124 5.67 12.96 8.30
CA LYS A 124 4.89 14.17 8.60
C LYS A 124 3.38 13.95 8.46
N ALA A 125 2.94 12.70 8.48
CA ALA A 125 1.52 12.34 8.31
C ALA A 125 0.58 13.06 9.30
N ALA A 126 1.05 13.37 10.51
CA ALA A 126 0.30 14.15 11.49
C ALA A 126 0.03 15.62 11.06
N GLU A 127 0.83 16.15 10.14
CA GLU A 127 0.66 17.49 9.56
C GLU A 127 -0.11 17.45 8.22
N LEU A 128 -0.42 16.27 7.68
CA LEU A 128 -0.99 16.00 6.37
C LEU A 128 -2.23 15.10 6.49
N ASN A 129 -3.17 15.47 7.36
CA ASN A 129 -4.32 14.62 7.73
C ASN A 129 -5.23 14.23 6.56
N ASP A 130 -5.21 15.00 5.48
CA ASP A 130 -6.05 14.81 4.30
C ASP A 130 -5.42 13.91 3.23
N TYR A 131 -4.21 13.39 3.48
CA TYR A 131 -3.45 12.60 2.52
C TYR A 131 -3.21 11.17 3.00
N GLY A 132 -3.38 10.21 2.06
CA GLY A 132 -2.86 8.87 2.19
C GLY A 132 -1.42 8.75 1.67
N PHE A 133 -0.71 7.72 2.13
CA PHE A 133 0.68 7.46 1.76
C PHE A 133 0.85 5.99 1.40
N PHE A 134 1.57 5.70 0.33
CA PHE A 134 2.01 4.35 0.06
C PHE A 134 2.86 3.84 1.23
N SER A 135 2.43 2.74 1.85
CA SER A 135 3.11 2.15 3.01
C SER A 135 4.21 1.18 2.56
N ASP A 136 5.45 1.71 2.41
CA ASP A 136 6.62 0.88 2.11
C ASP A 136 6.91 -0.11 3.25
N ASN A 137 6.63 0.28 4.51
CA ASN A 137 6.75 -0.62 5.64
C ASN A 137 5.86 -1.86 5.50
N PHE A 138 4.60 -1.71 5.04
CA PHE A 138 3.72 -2.84 4.73
C PHE A 138 4.32 -3.71 3.63
N ARG A 139 4.66 -3.09 2.49
CA ARG A 139 5.22 -3.78 1.31
C ARG A 139 6.44 -4.63 1.67
N ASP A 140 7.40 -4.02 2.32
CA ASP A 140 8.70 -4.64 2.56
C ASP A 140 8.60 -5.69 3.68
N THR A 141 7.90 -5.40 4.78
CA THR A 141 7.70 -6.37 5.87
C THR A 141 6.97 -7.63 5.39
N ILE A 142 5.91 -7.50 4.59
CA ILE A 142 5.20 -8.66 4.04
C ILE A 142 6.12 -9.50 3.14
N LYS A 143 6.81 -8.87 2.19
CA LYS A 143 7.71 -9.57 1.26
C LYS A 143 8.84 -10.31 1.98
N GLU A 144 9.48 -9.64 2.93
CA GLU A 144 10.60 -10.20 3.69
C GLU A 144 10.15 -11.33 4.63
N THR A 145 9.02 -11.16 5.31
CA THR A 145 8.46 -12.20 6.20
C THR A 145 8.10 -13.46 5.41
N ILE A 146 7.48 -13.31 4.24
CA ILE A 146 7.14 -14.44 3.36
C ILE A 146 8.40 -15.21 2.95
N LEU A 147 9.52 -14.54 2.68
CA LEU A 147 10.80 -15.17 2.34
C LEU A 147 11.61 -15.63 3.56
N ASN A 148 11.09 -15.42 4.77
CA ASN A 148 11.83 -15.67 6.02
C ASN A 148 13.21 -14.96 6.07
N LYS A 149 13.29 -13.75 5.48
CA LYS A 149 14.51 -12.94 5.43
C LYS A 149 14.66 -12.06 6.66
N GLN A 150 13.56 -11.54 7.20
CA GLN A 150 13.57 -10.81 8.45
C GLN A 150 13.79 -11.80 9.60
N ARG A 151 14.97 -11.77 10.17
CA ARG A 151 15.27 -12.43 11.43
C ARG A 151 15.09 -11.47 12.60
N LEU A 152 13.94 -10.80 12.63
CA LEU A 152 13.57 -10.07 13.83
C LEU A 152 13.19 -11.11 14.88
N THR A 153 13.85 -11.06 16.01
CA THR A 153 13.58 -11.96 17.13
C THR A 153 12.79 -11.21 18.19
N GLY A 154 11.77 -11.86 18.74
CA GLY A 154 11.02 -11.36 19.89
C GLY A 154 10.10 -10.18 19.59
N SER A 155 10.11 -9.19 20.47
CA SER A 155 9.16 -8.08 20.47
C SER A 155 9.20 -7.19 19.23
N GLU A 156 10.37 -7.00 18.61
CA GLU A 156 10.51 -6.13 17.43
C GLU A 156 9.74 -6.69 16.22
N TRP A 157 9.84 -8.00 15.98
CA TRP A 157 9.10 -8.63 14.87
C TRP A 157 7.60 -8.61 15.11
N THR A 158 7.15 -8.96 16.32
CA THR A 158 5.74 -8.91 16.70
C THR A 158 5.17 -7.51 16.52
N SER A 159 5.88 -6.49 17.02
CA SER A 159 5.46 -5.09 16.87
C SER A 159 5.39 -4.65 15.41
N SER A 160 6.34 -5.07 14.57
CA SER A 160 6.33 -4.75 13.14
C SER A 160 5.11 -5.38 12.44
N MET A 161 4.81 -6.66 12.70
CA MET A 161 3.64 -7.34 12.13
C MET A 161 2.33 -6.74 12.64
N ALA A 162 2.24 -6.45 13.94
CA ALA A 162 1.08 -5.79 14.53
C ALA A 162 0.82 -4.43 13.88
N ASN A 163 1.86 -3.62 13.71
CA ASN A 163 1.71 -2.30 13.10
C ASN A 163 1.22 -2.38 11.65
N ILE A 164 1.82 -3.22 10.81
CA ILE A 164 1.42 -3.27 9.39
C ILE A 164 0.02 -3.83 9.19
N LEU A 165 -0.39 -4.83 9.96
CA LEU A 165 -1.75 -5.38 9.87
C LEU A 165 -2.81 -4.41 10.40
N THR A 166 -2.41 -3.42 11.21
CA THR A 166 -3.26 -2.40 11.80
C THR A 166 -3.01 -1.00 11.23
N ALA A 167 -2.69 -0.92 9.94
CA ALA A 167 -2.50 0.34 9.20
C ALA A 167 -1.42 1.28 9.78
N ASN A 168 -0.42 0.76 10.50
CA ASN A 168 0.64 1.53 11.15
C ASN A 168 0.15 2.66 12.09
N VAL A 169 -1.03 2.50 12.70
CA VAL A 169 -1.59 3.50 13.63
C VAL A 169 -1.05 3.37 15.07
N GLY A 170 -0.09 2.47 15.29
CA GLY A 170 0.63 2.37 16.57
C GLY A 170 -0.04 1.45 17.59
N LEU A 171 -0.40 0.22 17.21
CA LEU A 171 -0.97 -0.77 18.13
C LEU A 171 0.00 -1.13 19.28
N GLU A 172 1.27 -1.35 18.97
CA GLU A 172 2.30 -1.73 19.95
C GLU A 172 3.49 -0.77 20.00
N THR A 173 3.63 0.10 19.01
CA THR A 173 4.73 1.08 18.93
C THR A 173 4.20 2.49 18.67
N ALA A 174 5.10 3.46 18.47
CA ALA A 174 4.70 4.80 18.06
C ALA A 174 3.93 4.77 16.74
N SER A 175 2.85 5.53 16.67
CA SER A 175 2.04 5.70 15.46
C SER A 175 2.86 6.29 14.32
N HIS A 176 2.78 5.68 13.13
CA HIS A 176 3.30 6.24 11.89
C HIS A 176 2.21 7.08 11.21
N PHE A 177 0.99 6.54 11.13
CA PHE A 177 -0.18 7.23 10.59
C PHE A 177 -1.18 7.60 11.70
N GLN A 178 -1.98 8.63 11.47
CA GLN A 178 -2.98 9.13 12.41
C GLN A 178 -4.34 8.45 12.23
N SER A 179 -4.59 7.91 11.04
CA SER A 179 -5.80 7.17 10.72
C SER A 179 -5.52 6.03 9.73
N PRO A 180 -6.36 5.00 9.66
CA PRO A 180 -6.19 3.91 8.70
C PRO A 180 -6.30 4.37 7.24
N GLN A 181 -7.00 5.48 6.96
CA GLN A 181 -7.13 6.04 5.63
C GLN A 181 -5.81 6.62 5.08
N GLN A 182 -4.85 6.90 5.96
CA GLN A 182 -3.51 7.33 5.54
C GLN A 182 -2.62 6.17 5.06
N ALA A 183 -2.93 4.93 5.42
CA ALA A 183 -2.14 3.76 5.04
C ALA A 183 -2.63 3.15 3.72
N ILE A 184 -1.92 3.37 2.62
CA ILE A 184 -2.16 2.66 1.36
C ILE A 184 -1.32 1.38 1.37
N ASN A 185 -1.97 0.25 1.67
CA ASN A 185 -1.30 -1.04 1.76
C ASN A 185 -1.16 -1.67 0.37
N TYR A 186 0.04 -2.08 0.03
CA TYR A 186 0.36 -2.69 -1.27
C TYR A 186 1.56 -3.64 -1.14
N THR A 187 1.73 -4.51 -2.10
CA THR A 187 2.91 -5.37 -2.21
C THR A 187 3.65 -5.19 -3.53
N GLU A 188 2.99 -4.61 -4.53
CA GLU A 188 3.58 -4.18 -5.80
C GLU A 188 2.82 -2.98 -6.38
N CYS A 189 3.48 -2.22 -7.24
CA CYS A 189 2.90 -1.18 -8.08
C CYS A 189 3.56 -1.20 -9.47
N HIS A 190 3.40 -0.13 -10.27
CA HIS A 190 4.03 -0.05 -11.58
C HIS A 190 5.56 0.07 -11.50
N ASP A 191 6.09 0.67 -10.43
CA ASP A 191 7.52 0.73 -10.15
C ASP A 191 8.03 -0.58 -9.55
N ASN A 192 9.34 -0.83 -9.69
CA ASN A 192 10.05 -2.00 -9.23
C ASN A 192 9.50 -3.33 -9.83
N ALA A 193 10.02 -4.44 -9.35
CA ALA A 193 9.56 -5.77 -9.75
C ALA A 193 8.14 -6.06 -9.25
N THR A 194 7.36 -6.82 -10.02
CA THR A 194 6.11 -7.40 -9.49
C THR A 194 6.42 -8.29 -8.30
N VAL A 195 5.47 -8.52 -7.41
CA VAL A 195 5.68 -9.39 -6.24
C VAL A 195 6.01 -10.82 -6.68
N PHE A 196 5.42 -11.25 -7.80
CA PHE A 196 5.71 -12.55 -8.37
C PHE A 196 7.16 -12.64 -8.86
N ASP A 197 7.69 -11.63 -9.57
CA ASP A 197 9.09 -11.58 -9.98
C ASP A 197 10.04 -11.41 -8.80
N TYR A 198 9.69 -10.55 -7.84
CA TYR A 198 10.48 -10.31 -6.63
C TYR A 198 10.85 -11.60 -5.91
N PHE A 199 9.87 -12.49 -5.66
CA PHE A 199 10.17 -13.76 -4.97
C PHE A 199 11.16 -14.63 -5.73
N LYS A 200 11.14 -14.60 -7.05
CA LYS A 200 12.11 -15.36 -7.88
C LYS A 200 13.48 -14.70 -7.94
N MET A 201 13.53 -13.38 -7.94
CA MET A 201 14.79 -12.61 -7.91
C MET A 201 15.51 -12.82 -6.58
N GLU A 202 14.76 -12.79 -5.47
CA GLU A 202 15.30 -12.89 -4.12
C GLU A 202 15.63 -14.32 -3.68
N ASP A 203 14.90 -15.31 -4.18
CA ASP A 203 15.21 -16.73 -4.05
C ASP A 203 15.19 -17.42 -5.43
N PRO A 204 16.33 -17.47 -6.12
CA PRO A 204 16.44 -18.15 -7.42
C PRO A 204 16.07 -19.65 -7.39
N ASN A 205 16.04 -20.28 -6.24
CA ASN A 205 15.72 -21.69 -6.07
C ASN A 205 14.25 -21.93 -5.65
N ILE A 206 13.47 -20.88 -5.42
CA ILE A 206 12.05 -21.03 -5.05
C ILE A 206 11.30 -21.88 -6.07
N SER A 207 10.57 -22.88 -5.58
CA SER A 207 9.76 -23.74 -6.46
C SER A 207 8.58 -22.94 -7.07
N PRO A 208 8.11 -23.29 -8.29
CA PRO A 208 6.93 -22.62 -8.87
C PRO A 208 5.71 -22.63 -7.97
N LYS A 209 5.46 -23.72 -7.26
CA LYS A 209 4.36 -23.86 -6.30
C LYS A 209 4.50 -22.91 -5.11
N GLU A 210 5.68 -22.82 -4.54
CA GLU A 210 5.96 -21.95 -3.39
C GLU A 210 5.94 -20.47 -3.80
N ARG A 211 6.50 -20.13 -4.97
CA ARG A 211 6.43 -18.77 -5.54
C ARG A 211 4.97 -18.31 -5.69
N LEU A 212 4.12 -19.18 -6.23
CA LEU A 212 2.69 -18.90 -6.42
C LEU A 212 1.98 -18.72 -5.06
N ALA A 213 2.19 -19.63 -4.12
CA ALA A 213 1.62 -19.53 -2.77
C ALA A 213 2.09 -18.26 -2.04
N SER A 214 3.35 -17.87 -2.20
CA SER A 214 3.91 -16.65 -1.64
C SER A 214 3.26 -15.38 -2.22
N ALA A 215 3.05 -15.34 -3.53
CA ALA A 215 2.38 -14.23 -4.20
C ALA A 215 0.89 -14.12 -3.79
N ARG A 216 0.19 -15.25 -3.67
CA ARG A 216 -1.17 -15.31 -3.13
C ARG A 216 -1.24 -14.75 -1.72
N LEU A 217 -0.37 -15.22 -0.83
CA LEU A 217 -0.35 -14.75 0.56
C LEU A 217 -0.12 -13.24 0.63
N ALA A 218 0.82 -12.70 -0.13
CA ALA A 218 1.09 -11.27 -0.19
C ALA A 218 -0.16 -10.47 -0.60
N LEU A 219 -0.87 -10.93 -1.62
CA LEU A 219 -2.10 -10.29 -2.12
C LEU A 219 -3.27 -10.40 -1.12
N HIS A 220 -3.46 -11.58 -0.50
CA HIS A 220 -4.51 -11.77 0.49
C HIS A 220 -4.32 -10.84 1.69
N LEU A 221 -3.08 -10.63 2.15
CA LEU A 221 -2.79 -9.75 3.29
C LEU A 221 -3.07 -8.27 2.98
N VAL A 222 -2.90 -7.82 1.74
CA VAL A 222 -3.34 -6.47 1.32
C VAL A 222 -4.83 -6.27 1.58
N LEU A 223 -5.65 -7.29 1.32
CA LEU A 223 -7.11 -7.23 1.46
C LEU A 223 -7.60 -7.51 2.89
N LEU A 224 -6.82 -8.19 3.73
CA LEU A 224 -7.22 -8.57 5.09
C LEU A 224 -6.68 -7.64 6.18
N ALA A 225 -5.70 -6.79 5.88
CA ALA A 225 -5.17 -5.80 6.83
C ALA A 225 -6.09 -4.56 6.92
N GLN A 226 -6.02 -3.83 8.04
CA GLN A 226 -6.60 -2.49 8.15
C GLN A 226 -5.91 -1.51 7.19
N GLY A 227 -6.58 -0.43 6.83
CA GLY A 227 -6.09 0.57 5.87
C GLY A 227 -6.71 0.42 4.48
N VAL A 228 -6.18 1.15 3.52
CA VAL A 228 -6.69 1.21 2.15
C VAL A 228 -5.93 0.21 1.28
N PRO A 229 -6.58 -0.84 0.76
CA PRO A 229 -5.92 -1.80 -0.10
C PRO A 229 -5.65 -1.23 -1.50
N PHE A 230 -4.45 -1.42 -2.00
CA PHE A 230 -4.05 -1.08 -3.36
C PHE A 230 -3.61 -2.35 -4.10
N LEU A 231 -4.19 -2.58 -5.26
CA LEU A 231 -3.90 -3.71 -6.14
C LEU A 231 -3.35 -3.20 -7.47
N HIS A 232 -2.18 -3.68 -7.86
CA HIS A 232 -1.63 -3.42 -9.18
C HIS A 232 -2.36 -4.25 -10.24
N SER A 233 -2.73 -3.64 -11.36
CA SER A 233 -3.42 -4.36 -12.46
C SER A 233 -2.64 -5.58 -12.93
N GLY A 234 -3.26 -6.76 -12.85
CA GLY A 234 -2.66 -8.04 -13.21
C GLY A 234 -2.03 -8.80 -12.03
N GLN A 235 -1.97 -8.21 -10.85
CA GLN A 235 -1.47 -8.89 -9.65
C GLN A 235 -2.32 -10.11 -9.31
N GLU A 236 -3.63 -10.06 -9.55
CA GLU A 236 -4.59 -11.13 -9.31
C GLU A 236 -4.40 -12.37 -10.19
N PHE A 237 -3.68 -12.23 -11.31
CA PHE A 237 -3.25 -13.34 -12.16
C PHE A 237 -1.72 -13.41 -12.34
N PHE A 238 -0.99 -12.95 -11.33
CA PHE A 238 0.46 -13.06 -11.19
C PHE A 238 1.27 -12.51 -12.36
N ARG A 239 0.88 -11.29 -12.81
CA ARG A 239 1.64 -10.53 -13.80
C ARG A 239 3.12 -10.57 -13.48
N HIS A 240 3.95 -10.77 -14.50
CA HIS A 240 5.41 -10.70 -14.39
C HIS A 240 5.98 -9.75 -15.43
N LYS A 241 7.18 -9.27 -15.17
CA LYS A 241 7.97 -8.38 -16.06
C LYS A 241 9.33 -9.01 -16.41
N ASP A 242 9.37 -10.35 -16.53
CA ASP A 242 10.55 -11.14 -16.86
C ASP A 242 11.75 -10.87 -15.92
N LEU A 243 11.49 -10.73 -14.63
CA LEU A 243 12.47 -10.44 -13.58
C LEU A 243 13.15 -9.07 -13.74
N LEU A 244 12.52 -8.13 -14.43
CA LEU A 244 13.00 -6.75 -14.50
C LEU A 244 12.51 -5.96 -13.29
N ASP A 245 13.41 -5.26 -12.64
CA ASP A 245 13.08 -4.44 -11.47
C ASP A 245 12.26 -3.22 -11.91
N ASN A 246 12.83 -2.31 -12.67
CA ASN A 246 12.13 -1.12 -13.15
C ASN A 246 12.00 -1.13 -14.67
N SER A 247 10.76 -1.14 -15.16
CA SER A 247 10.47 -1.40 -16.59
C SER A 247 9.82 -0.22 -17.31
N TYR A 248 9.78 0.98 -16.72
CA TYR A 248 9.04 2.14 -17.26
C TYR A 248 9.46 2.51 -18.71
N ASN A 249 10.72 2.31 -19.08
CA ASN A 249 11.28 2.61 -20.42
C ASN A 249 11.53 1.37 -21.29
N ILE A 250 11.00 0.22 -20.87
CA ILE A 250 11.12 -1.04 -21.60
C ILE A 250 9.93 -1.19 -22.57
N PRO A 251 10.08 -1.89 -23.72
CA PRO A 251 9.00 -2.04 -24.69
C PRO A 251 7.71 -2.68 -24.14
N ASP A 252 6.60 -2.41 -24.82
CA ASP A 252 5.27 -2.92 -24.48
C ASP A 252 5.19 -4.45 -24.40
N THR A 253 6.09 -5.17 -25.07
CA THR A 253 6.18 -6.63 -24.95
C THR A 253 6.36 -7.12 -23.52
N ILE A 254 6.97 -6.30 -22.67
CA ILE A 254 7.16 -6.56 -21.23
C ILE A 254 6.06 -5.89 -20.41
N ASN A 255 5.72 -4.64 -20.72
CA ASN A 255 4.82 -3.83 -19.88
C ASN A 255 3.33 -4.08 -20.10
N ARG A 256 2.93 -4.67 -21.23
CA ARG A 256 1.53 -5.00 -21.50
C ARG A 256 0.99 -6.02 -20.49
N LEU A 257 -0.31 -5.93 -20.22
CA LEU A 257 -1.04 -6.98 -19.49
C LEU A 257 -1.27 -8.16 -20.44
N ASP A 258 -0.82 -9.35 -20.05
CA ASP A 258 -1.12 -10.58 -20.76
C ASP A 258 -2.46 -11.17 -20.28
N TRP A 259 -3.54 -10.74 -20.92
CA TRP A 259 -4.89 -11.20 -20.61
C TRP A 259 -5.11 -12.70 -20.86
N GLN A 260 -4.24 -13.38 -21.62
CA GLN A 260 -4.29 -14.84 -21.77
C GLN A 260 -3.86 -15.55 -20.48
N SER A 261 -2.96 -14.96 -19.71
CA SER A 261 -2.54 -15.50 -18.41
C SER A 261 -3.69 -15.56 -17.41
N LEU A 262 -4.67 -14.67 -17.51
CA LEU A 262 -5.87 -14.70 -16.66
C LEU A 262 -6.57 -16.06 -16.73
N LEU A 263 -6.67 -16.68 -17.92
CA LEU A 263 -7.30 -17.98 -18.10
C LEU A 263 -6.58 -19.12 -17.37
N ASN A 264 -5.29 -18.95 -17.07
CA ASN A 264 -4.52 -19.94 -16.33
C ASN A 264 -4.73 -19.83 -14.80
N TYR A 265 -5.29 -18.71 -14.34
CA TYR A 265 -5.46 -18.36 -12.93
C TYR A 265 -6.88 -17.91 -12.59
N GLU A 266 -7.89 -18.44 -13.31
CA GLU A 266 -9.31 -18.09 -13.10
C GLU A 266 -9.76 -18.31 -11.65
N GLU A 267 -9.32 -19.40 -11.00
CA GLU A 267 -9.64 -19.69 -9.60
C GLU A 267 -9.07 -18.59 -8.65
N ASP A 268 -7.88 -18.09 -8.93
CA ASP A 268 -7.26 -17.01 -8.15
C ASP A 268 -8.02 -15.68 -8.34
N VAL A 269 -8.37 -15.36 -9.58
CA VAL A 269 -9.10 -14.13 -9.91
C VAL A 269 -10.49 -14.15 -9.26
N ASP A 270 -11.18 -15.29 -9.31
CA ASP A 270 -12.48 -15.46 -8.67
C ASP A 270 -12.37 -15.35 -7.16
N PHE A 271 -11.37 -15.99 -6.56
CA PHE A 271 -11.13 -15.87 -5.13
C PHE A 271 -10.86 -14.41 -4.70
N ILE A 272 -10.06 -13.66 -5.44
CA ILE A 272 -9.80 -12.23 -5.13
C ILE A 272 -11.08 -11.40 -5.27
N ARG A 273 -11.93 -11.67 -6.26
CA ARG A 273 -13.23 -11.01 -6.41
C ARG A 273 -14.12 -11.26 -5.17
N GLU A 274 -14.18 -12.50 -4.73
CA GLU A 274 -14.93 -12.89 -3.53
C GLU A 274 -14.30 -12.31 -2.25
N LEU A 275 -12.98 -12.24 -2.15
CA LEU A 275 -12.30 -11.64 -1.01
C LEU A 275 -12.53 -10.12 -0.91
N ILE A 276 -12.62 -9.43 -2.05
CA ILE A 276 -13.02 -8.01 -2.09
C ILE A 276 -14.47 -7.85 -1.61
N SER A 277 -15.37 -8.73 -2.00
CA SER A 277 -16.77 -8.73 -1.52
C SER A 277 -16.83 -9.05 -0.02
N PHE A 278 -16.11 -10.06 0.41
CA PHE A 278 -15.96 -10.43 1.82
C PHE A 278 -15.50 -9.25 2.67
N ARG A 279 -14.44 -8.53 2.24
CA ARG A 279 -13.97 -7.33 2.94
C ARG A 279 -15.05 -6.25 3.05
N LYS A 280 -15.82 -6.01 1.99
CA LYS A 280 -16.91 -5.01 1.99
C LYS A 280 -18.08 -5.39 2.89
N GLU A 281 -18.34 -6.67 3.05
CA GLU A 281 -19.43 -7.21 3.86
C GLU A 281 -19.06 -7.33 5.35
N HIS A 282 -17.76 -7.22 5.68
CA HIS A 282 -17.25 -7.33 7.04
C HIS A 282 -16.57 -6.02 7.49
N PRO A 283 -17.30 -5.10 8.15
CA PRO A 283 -16.76 -3.82 8.62
C PRO A 283 -15.54 -3.96 9.54
N LEU A 284 -15.41 -5.08 10.26
CA LEU A 284 -14.23 -5.37 11.08
C LEU A 284 -12.91 -5.30 10.30
N LEU A 285 -12.91 -5.52 8.98
CA LEU A 285 -11.73 -5.42 8.11
C LEU A 285 -11.43 -3.99 7.64
N SER A 286 -12.28 -3.00 7.98
CA SER A 286 -12.15 -1.62 7.52
C SER A 286 -12.60 -0.63 8.60
N LEU A 287 -12.03 -0.73 9.79
CA LEU A 287 -12.28 0.18 10.89
C LEU A 287 -11.91 1.62 10.49
N GLU A 288 -12.68 2.57 10.96
CA GLU A 288 -12.62 3.94 10.43
C GLU A 288 -11.65 4.85 11.18
N SER A 289 -11.32 4.52 12.43
CA SER A 289 -10.46 5.35 13.27
C SER A 289 -9.31 4.57 13.90
N ARG A 290 -8.30 5.33 14.33
CA ARG A 290 -7.18 4.81 15.13
C ARG A 290 -7.68 4.21 16.44
N GLU A 291 -8.60 4.87 17.11
CA GLU A 291 -9.17 4.48 18.38
C GLU A 291 -9.87 3.13 18.26
N GLU A 292 -10.71 2.94 17.24
CA GLU A 292 -11.36 1.65 16.98
C GLU A 292 -10.35 0.52 16.75
N ILE A 293 -9.28 0.77 15.99
CA ILE A 293 -8.23 -0.22 15.75
C ILE A 293 -7.52 -0.60 17.05
N LEU A 294 -7.16 0.39 17.87
CA LEU A 294 -6.47 0.15 19.15
C LEU A 294 -7.32 -0.62 20.17
N GLU A 295 -8.64 -0.44 20.12
CA GLU A 295 -9.58 -1.15 20.99
C GLU A 295 -9.92 -2.56 20.47
N ALA A 296 -10.07 -2.71 19.14
CA ALA A 296 -10.58 -3.93 18.52
C ALA A 296 -9.51 -4.96 18.16
N CYS A 297 -8.29 -4.54 17.82
CA CYS A 297 -7.29 -5.39 17.19
C CYS A 297 -6.27 -5.94 18.20
N GLN A 298 -5.92 -7.22 18.01
CA GLN A 298 -4.81 -7.88 18.69
C GLN A 298 -4.04 -8.73 17.68
N VAL A 299 -2.72 -8.66 17.72
CA VAL A 299 -1.84 -9.43 16.83
C VAL A 299 -0.75 -10.11 17.65
N GLU A 300 -0.59 -11.40 17.49
CA GLU A 300 0.46 -12.14 18.17
C GLU A 300 1.07 -13.25 17.30
N TRP A 301 2.33 -13.54 17.51
CA TRP A 301 2.99 -14.70 16.96
C TRP A 301 2.73 -15.91 17.88
N LEU A 302 2.04 -16.92 17.37
CA LEU A 302 1.83 -18.19 18.08
C LEU A 302 3.08 -19.06 18.06
N ASN A 303 3.90 -18.92 17.02
CA ASN A 303 5.22 -19.52 16.86
C ASN A 303 6.00 -18.75 15.75
N ASP A 304 7.18 -19.24 15.36
CA ASP A 304 8.05 -18.61 14.36
C ASP A 304 7.44 -18.44 12.96
N SER A 305 6.27 -19.01 12.70
CA SER A 305 5.65 -19.03 11.37
C SER A 305 4.18 -18.67 11.35
N LEU A 306 3.49 -18.74 12.49
CA LEU A 306 2.06 -18.57 12.58
C LEU A 306 1.70 -17.32 13.37
N VAL A 307 1.00 -16.40 12.73
CA VAL A 307 0.43 -15.20 13.34
C VAL A 307 -1.06 -15.38 13.55
N ARG A 308 -1.55 -14.96 14.72
CA ARG A 308 -2.95 -14.75 15.02
C ARG A 308 -3.24 -13.25 15.03
N TYR A 309 -4.16 -12.83 14.18
CA TYR A 309 -4.72 -11.48 14.14
C TYR A 309 -6.20 -11.55 14.48
N GLN A 310 -6.58 -10.99 15.61
CA GLN A 310 -7.96 -10.95 16.11
C GLN A 310 -8.51 -9.54 16.02
N ILE A 311 -9.76 -9.44 15.59
CA ILE A 311 -10.52 -8.18 15.53
C ILE A 311 -11.84 -8.44 16.23
N SER A 312 -12.16 -7.65 17.26
CA SER A 312 -13.38 -7.81 18.05
C SER A 312 -14.03 -6.46 18.28
N GLN A 313 -15.29 -6.32 17.88
CA GLN A 313 -16.08 -5.12 18.11
C GLN A 313 -17.52 -5.50 18.43
N GLN A 314 -18.05 -5.02 19.54
CA GLN A 314 -19.38 -5.40 20.05
C GLN A 314 -19.48 -6.93 20.25
N ASP A 315 -20.44 -7.57 19.58
CA ASP A 315 -20.68 -9.02 19.65
C ASP A 315 -20.03 -9.79 18.49
N GLU A 316 -19.27 -9.09 17.60
CA GLU A 316 -18.61 -9.71 16.47
C GLU A 316 -17.11 -9.92 16.74
N GLN A 317 -16.62 -11.09 16.38
CA GLN A 317 -15.21 -11.43 16.46
C GLN A 317 -14.76 -12.14 15.19
N MET A 318 -13.60 -11.76 14.69
CA MET A 318 -12.92 -12.40 13.57
C MET A 318 -11.49 -12.75 13.96
N THR A 319 -11.07 -13.98 13.67
CA THR A 319 -9.70 -14.44 13.86
C THR A 319 -9.08 -14.76 12.50
N ILE A 320 -7.99 -14.10 12.16
CA ILE A 320 -7.21 -14.32 10.94
C ILE A 320 -5.92 -15.02 11.34
N LEU A 321 -5.75 -16.26 10.90
CA LEU A 321 -4.53 -17.05 11.10
C LEU A 321 -3.69 -16.98 9.84
N ILE A 322 -2.43 -16.55 9.96
CA ILE A 322 -1.52 -16.31 8.84
C ILE A 322 -0.32 -17.22 8.99
N ASN A 323 -0.21 -18.21 8.11
CA ASN A 323 0.97 -19.10 8.08
C ASN A 323 1.99 -18.59 7.07
N PHE A 324 3.05 -17.95 7.55
CA PHE A 324 4.20 -17.51 6.77
C PHE A 324 5.21 -18.64 6.49
N GLY A 325 5.07 -19.79 7.13
CA GLY A 325 5.99 -20.91 7.03
C GLY A 325 5.90 -21.68 5.71
N SER A 326 6.87 -22.58 5.49
CA SER A 326 6.91 -23.52 4.36
C SER A 326 6.25 -24.87 4.68
N LYS A 327 5.66 -25.01 5.87
CA LYS A 327 4.96 -26.22 6.32
C LYS A 327 3.60 -25.85 6.87
N ASP A 328 2.66 -26.80 6.80
CA ASP A 328 1.36 -26.68 7.41
C ASP A 328 1.49 -26.48 8.93
N GLN A 329 0.60 -25.66 9.49
CA GLN A 329 0.50 -25.38 10.93
C GLN A 329 -0.84 -25.87 11.46
N THR A 330 -0.87 -26.27 12.72
CA THR A 330 -2.13 -26.63 13.39
C THR A 330 -2.49 -25.56 14.41
N TYR A 331 -3.74 -25.13 14.38
CA TYR A 331 -4.31 -24.19 15.35
C TYR A 331 -5.40 -24.91 16.18
N GLN A 332 -5.31 -24.80 17.50
CA GLN A 332 -6.35 -25.27 18.40
C GLN A 332 -7.46 -24.23 18.48
N ASN A 333 -8.68 -24.64 18.13
CA ASN A 333 -9.85 -23.76 18.08
C ASN A 333 -10.48 -23.63 19.50
N GLU A 334 -9.85 -22.84 20.35
CA GLU A 334 -10.30 -22.65 21.75
C GLU A 334 -11.61 -21.87 21.86
N LEU A 335 -11.92 -21.04 20.87
CA LEU A 335 -13.09 -20.16 20.87
C LEU A 335 -14.33 -20.80 20.20
N GLY A 336 -14.21 -22.00 19.64
CA GLY A 336 -15.30 -22.67 18.95
C GLY A 336 -15.77 -21.93 17.68
N GLN A 337 -14.85 -21.26 17.00
CA GLN A 337 -15.13 -20.50 15.77
C GLN A 337 -15.18 -21.42 14.55
N GLU A 338 -15.97 -21.02 13.56
CA GLU A 338 -16.12 -21.71 12.28
C GLU A 338 -15.28 -21.07 11.18
N VAL A 339 -14.96 -21.84 10.12
CA VAL A 339 -14.13 -21.37 8.99
C VAL A 339 -14.98 -20.63 7.97
N PHE A 340 -14.62 -19.40 7.63
CA PHE A 340 -15.26 -18.56 6.62
C PHE A 340 -14.37 -18.31 5.41
N LEU A 341 -13.04 -18.42 5.55
CA LEU A 341 -12.10 -18.31 4.45
C LEU A 341 -10.94 -19.30 4.63
N SER A 342 -10.70 -20.10 3.60
CA SER A 342 -9.50 -20.92 3.40
C SER A 342 -9.34 -21.16 1.90
N TYR A 343 -8.31 -20.60 1.27
CA TYR A 343 -8.12 -20.71 -0.18
C TYR A 343 -8.23 -22.17 -0.65
N PRO A 344 -8.99 -22.50 -1.71
CA PRO A 344 -9.70 -21.58 -2.62
C PRO A 344 -11.15 -21.27 -2.24
N ALA A 345 -11.59 -21.57 -1.03
CA ALA A 345 -12.98 -21.38 -0.61
C ALA A 345 -13.15 -20.16 0.31
N ILE A 346 -14.24 -19.41 0.12
CA ILE A 346 -14.61 -18.26 0.92
C ILE A 346 -16.14 -18.11 0.97
N SER A 347 -16.68 -17.62 2.07
CA SER A 347 -18.09 -17.26 2.20
C SER A 347 -18.27 -16.21 3.28
N SER A 348 -19.14 -15.22 3.05
CA SER A 348 -19.51 -14.21 4.03
C SER A 348 -20.63 -14.66 4.98
N ASP A 349 -21.52 -15.53 4.52
CA ASP A 349 -22.79 -15.83 5.19
C ASP A 349 -22.77 -17.10 6.03
N LYS A 350 -21.93 -18.06 5.70
CA LYS A 350 -21.94 -19.38 6.32
C LYS A 350 -20.54 -20.00 6.38
N ALA A 351 -20.34 -20.87 7.37
CA ALA A 351 -19.13 -21.67 7.46
C ALA A 351 -18.90 -22.51 6.20
N ILE A 352 -17.66 -22.53 5.71
CA ILE A 352 -17.23 -23.35 4.56
C ILE A 352 -16.71 -24.72 4.97
N ALA A 353 -16.49 -24.94 6.27
CA ALA A 353 -16.07 -26.22 6.82
C ALA A 353 -16.79 -26.48 8.15
N PRO A 354 -16.97 -27.76 8.54
CA PRO A 354 -17.52 -28.12 9.84
C PRO A 354 -16.70 -27.57 10.99
N LEU A 355 -17.37 -27.24 12.10
CA LEU A 355 -16.71 -26.89 13.35
C LEU A 355 -15.78 -28.03 13.79
N ALA A 356 -14.54 -27.68 14.13
CA ALA A 356 -13.54 -28.64 14.59
C ALA A 356 -12.72 -28.07 15.77
N ASP A 357 -12.19 -28.96 16.61
CA ASP A 357 -11.32 -28.59 17.72
C ASP A 357 -9.95 -28.10 17.23
N ASN A 358 -9.55 -28.54 16.06
CA ASN A 358 -8.28 -28.13 15.44
C ASN A 358 -8.45 -27.88 13.95
N TYR A 359 -7.76 -26.83 13.47
CA TYR A 359 -7.68 -26.51 12.04
C TYR A 359 -6.24 -26.60 11.54
N VAL A 360 -6.09 -27.06 10.32
CA VAL A 360 -4.81 -27.06 9.60
C VAL A 360 -4.76 -25.84 8.69
N ILE A 361 -3.75 -25.00 8.88
CA ILE A 361 -3.46 -23.86 8.02
C ILE A 361 -2.33 -24.25 7.09
N PRO A 362 -2.58 -24.42 5.79
CA PRO A 362 -1.54 -24.81 4.83
C PRO A 362 -0.40 -23.79 4.76
N ALA A 363 0.76 -24.24 4.30
CA ALA A 363 1.93 -23.39 4.10
C ALA A 363 1.61 -22.19 3.20
N LYS A 364 2.06 -21.00 3.59
CA LYS A 364 1.84 -19.74 2.85
C LYS A 364 0.36 -19.44 2.58
N GLN A 365 -0.49 -19.66 3.59
CA GLN A 365 -1.93 -19.37 3.47
C GLN A 365 -2.48 -18.64 4.69
N VAL A 366 -3.69 -18.13 4.52
CA VAL A 366 -4.52 -17.56 5.58
C VAL A 366 -5.75 -18.44 5.83
N LEU A 367 -6.21 -18.43 7.07
CA LEU A 367 -7.50 -19.00 7.49
C LEU A 367 -8.26 -17.92 8.25
N VAL A 368 -9.52 -17.68 7.90
CA VAL A 368 -10.38 -16.74 8.64
C VAL A 368 -11.47 -17.52 9.36
N LEU A 369 -11.58 -17.25 10.66
CA LEU A 369 -12.56 -17.85 11.58
C LEU A 369 -13.50 -16.75 12.11
N LYS A 370 -14.78 -17.11 12.30
CA LYS A 370 -15.78 -16.24 12.95
C LYS A 370 -16.57 -17.02 13.99
#